data_98c6505f4bfc7ae821f98d2df86ee7c5
#
_entry.id   98c6505f4bfc7ae821f98d2df86ee7c5
#
_cell.length_a   1.000
_cell.length_b   1.000
_cell.length_c   1.000
_cell.angle_alpha   90.00
_cell.angle_beta   90.00
_cell.angle_gamma   90.00
#
_symmetry.space_group_name_H-M   'P 1'
#
loop_
_entity.id
_entity.type
_entity.pdbx_description
1 polymer ?
#
loop_
_entity_poly.entity_id
_entity_poly.type
_entity_poly.pdbx_seq_one_letter_code
_entity_poly.pdbx_strand_id
1 'polypeptide(L)'
;ILLQQKIDAGEWIVIVGDRTSVTKEDRVIWADFLGKPAPFPQGPFMLASILKQPVYLMFGLRDDTQKDSRFDVYFEPFSEQIILPRGKREEALQEVVQNYAQRLEHFTLKAPSQWYNFFNFWQLTGKKDDN
;
A
#
# COMPACT_ATOMS: atom_id res chain seq x y z
N ILE A 1 18.64 -10.81 2.49
CA ILE A 1 19.80 -10.84 3.41
C ILE A 1 20.14 -9.42 3.88
N LEU A 2 20.34 -8.44 2.97
CA LEU A 2 20.69 -7.07 3.36
C LEU A 2 19.59 -6.39 4.22
N LEU A 3 18.32 -6.52 3.83
CA LEU A 3 17.19 -5.93 4.58
C LEU A 3 17.05 -6.55 5.96
N GLN A 4 17.25 -7.85 6.10
CA GLN A 4 17.22 -8.51 7.40
C GLN A 4 18.31 -7.97 8.33
N GLN A 5 19.53 -7.76 7.83
CA GLN A 5 20.62 -7.19 8.61
C GLN A 5 20.30 -5.77 9.11
N LYS A 6 19.58 -4.97 8.30
CA LYS A 6 19.13 -3.64 8.68
C LYS A 6 18.11 -3.70 9.82
N ILE A 7 17.15 -4.61 9.73
CA ILE A 7 16.16 -4.84 10.78
C ILE A 7 16.85 -5.30 12.08
N ASP A 8 17.77 -6.23 11.99
CA ASP A 8 18.51 -6.75 13.15
C ASP A 8 19.35 -5.65 13.81
N ALA A 9 19.74 -4.62 13.04
CA ALA A 9 20.39 -3.42 13.54
C ALA A 9 19.42 -2.37 14.12
N GLY A 10 18.11 -2.65 14.15
CA GLY A 10 17.08 -1.75 14.65
C GLY A 10 16.63 -0.67 13.67
N GLU A 11 16.95 -0.83 12.38
CA GLU A 11 16.54 0.13 11.35
C GLU A 11 15.12 -0.16 10.86
N TRP A 12 14.44 0.88 10.40
CA TRP A 12 13.12 0.79 9.78
C TRP A 12 13.23 0.65 8.27
N ILE A 13 12.31 -0.14 7.71
CA ILE A 13 12.15 -0.24 6.27
C ILE A 13 10.85 0.47 5.88
N VAL A 14 10.95 1.46 4.99
CA VAL A 14 9.81 2.21 4.47
C VAL A 14 9.60 1.87 3.01
N ILE A 15 8.37 1.51 2.64
CA ILE A 15 8.00 1.09 1.29
C ILE A 15 6.72 1.82 0.90
N VAL A 16 6.67 2.33 -0.33
CA VAL A 16 5.43 2.88 -0.90
C VAL A 16 4.53 1.73 -1.34
N GLY A 17 3.32 1.67 -0.81
CA GLY A 17 2.38 0.56 -1.02
C GLY A 17 1.32 0.79 -2.10
N ASP A 18 1.12 2.03 -2.54
CA ASP A 18 0.07 2.43 -3.49
C ASP A 18 0.58 2.74 -4.91
N ARG A 19 1.87 2.53 -5.17
CA ARG A 19 2.47 2.77 -6.48
C ARG A 19 2.92 1.46 -7.10
N THR A 20 2.44 1.19 -8.30
CA THR A 20 2.92 0.06 -9.08
C THR A 20 3.55 0.52 -10.38
N SER A 21 4.78 0.06 -10.62
CA SER A 21 5.43 0.11 -11.93
C SER A 21 5.24 -1.20 -12.69
N VAL A 22 4.48 -2.13 -12.13
CA VAL A 22 4.32 -3.46 -12.68
C VAL A 22 3.23 -3.46 -13.72
N THR A 23 3.57 -3.90 -14.93
CA THR A 23 2.65 -4.07 -16.06
C THR A 23 2.05 -5.46 -16.14
N LYS A 24 2.54 -6.41 -15.32
CA LYS A 24 2.16 -7.82 -15.35
C LYS A 24 1.05 -8.09 -14.33
N GLU A 25 -0.04 -8.71 -14.78
CA GLU A 25 -1.18 -9.08 -13.95
C GLU A 25 -0.82 -10.05 -12.81
N ASP A 26 0.19 -10.89 -13.00
CA ASP A 26 0.65 -11.87 -12.01
C ASP A 26 1.39 -11.25 -10.80
N ARG A 27 1.64 -9.94 -10.82
CA ARG A 27 2.35 -9.22 -9.75
C ARG A 27 1.52 -8.17 -9.05
N VAL A 28 0.23 -8.14 -9.32
CA VAL A 28 -0.72 -7.25 -8.67
C VAL A 28 -1.83 -8.04 -8.01
N ILE A 29 -2.44 -7.43 -6.99
CA ILE A 29 -3.67 -7.91 -6.36
C ILE A 29 -4.73 -6.86 -6.62
N TRP A 30 -5.85 -7.29 -7.16
CA TRP A 30 -7.01 -6.43 -7.38
C TRP A 30 -7.80 -6.31 -6.09
N ALA A 31 -7.93 -5.09 -5.59
CA ALA A 31 -8.70 -4.78 -4.39
C ALA A 31 -9.66 -3.62 -4.66
N ASP A 32 -10.79 -3.62 -3.99
CA ASP A 32 -11.76 -2.55 -4.11
C ASP A 32 -11.21 -1.26 -3.49
N PHE A 33 -11.22 -0.20 -4.29
CA PHE A 33 -10.75 1.12 -3.91
C PHE A 33 -11.63 2.19 -4.55
N LEU A 34 -12.24 3.03 -3.74
CA LEU A 34 -13.18 4.08 -4.15
C LEU A 34 -14.30 3.55 -5.08
N GLY A 35 -14.85 2.39 -4.74
CA GLY A 35 -15.97 1.77 -5.43
C GLY A 35 -15.63 0.99 -6.69
N LYS A 36 -14.35 0.81 -7.02
CA LYS A 36 -13.91 0.03 -8.20
C LYS A 36 -12.69 -0.83 -7.86
N PRO A 37 -12.56 -2.03 -8.47
CA PRO A 37 -11.34 -2.80 -8.36
C PRO A 37 -10.14 -2.04 -8.91
N ALA A 38 -9.07 -1.97 -8.13
CA ALA A 38 -7.80 -1.34 -8.50
C ALA A 38 -6.63 -2.31 -8.30
N PRO A 39 -5.59 -2.25 -9.15
CA PRO A 39 -4.43 -3.10 -9.03
C PRO A 39 -3.44 -2.54 -8.01
N PHE A 40 -3.15 -3.30 -6.97
CA PHE A 40 -2.13 -2.98 -5.97
C PHE A 40 -0.91 -3.87 -6.16
N PRO A 41 0.31 -3.36 -5.95
CA PRO A 41 1.51 -4.18 -6.04
C PRO A 41 1.53 -5.21 -4.90
N GLN A 42 1.81 -6.46 -5.22
CA GLN A 42 1.95 -7.49 -4.18
C GLN A 42 3.31 -7.47 -3.47
N GLY A 43 4.34 -6.89 -4.11
CA GLY A 43 5.71 -6.90 -3.64
C GLY A 43 5.92 -6.44 -2.20
N PRO A 44 5.39 -5.29 -1.78
CA PRO A 44 5.52 -4.80 -0.40
C PRO A 44 4.99 -5.79 0.65
N PHE A 45 3.83 -6.39 0.40
CA PHE A 45 3.19 -7.35 1.32
C PHE A 45 3.94 -8.68 1.36
N MET A 46 4.44 -9.12 0.22
CA MET A 46 5.29 -10.30 0.12
C MET A 46 6.59 -10.10 0.90
N LEU A 47 7.23 -8.96 0.73
CA LEU A 47 8.46 -8.62 1.47
C LEU A 47 8.20 -8.57 2.98
N ALA A 48 7.12 -7.92 3.40
CA ALA A 48 6.75 -7.84 4.81
C ALA A 48 6.53 -9.24 5.43
N SER A 49 5.91 -10.16 4.68
CA SER A 49 5.70 -11.54 5.13
C SER A 49 7.02 -12.33 5.30
N ILE A 50 8.00 -12.08 4.43
CA ILE A 50 9.33 -12.70 4.50
C ILE A 50 10.13 -12.15 5.69
N LEU A 51 10.05 -10.85 5.92
CA LEU A 51 10.79 -10.19 7.01
C LEU A 51 10.20 -10.48 8.39
N LYS A 52 8.95 -10.93 8.47
CA LYS A 52 8.28 -11.34 9.72
C LYS A 52 8.29 -10.26 10.81
N GLN A 53 8.16 -9.01 10.41
CA GLN A 53 8.17 -7.86 11.31
C GLN A 53 6.78 -7.22 11.41
N PRO A 54 6.50 -6.50 12.50
CA PRO A 54 5.31 -5.68 12.59
C PRO A 54 5.25 -4.65 11.46
N VAL A 55 4.06 -4.46 10.92
CA VAL A 55 3.78 -3.52 9.83
C VAL A 55 2.94 -2.37 10.36
N TYR A 56 3.35 -1.17 10.04
CA TYR A 56 2.64 0.07 10.32
C TYR A 56 2.33 0.79 9.02
N LEU A 57 1.23 1.52 9.01
CA LEU A 57 0.90 2.43 7.92
C LEU A 57 1.22 3.86 8.34
N MET A 58 1.73 4.64 7.41
CA MET A 58 2.03 6.04 7.62
C MET A 58 1.40 6.89 6.52
N PHE A 59 0.61 7.88 6.91
CA PHE A 59 -0.03 8.83 6.01
C PHE A 59 0.29 10.25 6.47
N GLY A 60 0.72 11.10 5.55
CA GLY A 60 0.96 12.50 5.80
C GLY A 60 -0.08 13.36 5.08
N LEU A 61 -0.82 14.18 5.81
CA LEU A 61 -1.80 15.10 5.26
C LEU A 61 -1.44 16.53 5.67
N ARG A 62 -1.53 17.46 4.72
CA ARG A 62 -1.35 18.89 5.00
C ARG A 62 -2.63 19.46 5.60
N ASP A 63 -2.49 20.20 6.68
CA ASP A 63 -3.58 21.00 7.25
C ASP A 63 -3.62 22.38 6.57
N ASP A 64 -4.55 22.53 5.64
CA ASP A 64 -4.76 23.79 4.89
C ASP A 64 -5.60 24.81 5.66
N THR A 65 -6.07 24.49 6.87
CA THR A 65 -6.85 25.42 7.72
C THR A 65 -5.97 26.40 8.47
N GLN A 66 -4.67 26.15 8.58
CA GLN A 66 -3.69 26.98 9.28
C GLN A 66 -2.95 27.90 8.32
N LYS A 67 -2.58 29.11 8.78
CA LYS A 67 -1.75 30.06 7.99
C LYS A 67 -0.36 29.53 7.70
N ASP A 68 0.19 28.74 8.62
CA ASP A 68 1.48 28.09 8.47
C ASP A 68 1.26 26.67 7.99
N SER A 69 2.01 26.27 6.96
CA SER A 69 1.93 24.91 6.41
C SER A 69 2.27 23.88 7.49
N ARG A 70 1.26 23.15 7.93
CA ARG A 70 1.38 22.10 8.92
C ARG A 70 1.04 20.77 8.27
N PHE A 71 1.77 19.74 8.65
CA PHE A 71 1.47 18.37 8.26
C PHE A 71 1.07 17.54 9.48
N ASP A 72 -0.03 16.82 9.35
CA ASP A 72 -0.43 15.80 10.31
C ASP A 72 0.03 14.45 9.79
N VAL A 73 0.85 13.77 10.58
CA VAL A 73 1.33 12.42 10.25
C VAL A 73 0.54 11.41 11.07
N TYR A 74 -0.14 10.52 10.36
CA TYR A 74 -0.88 9.40 10.94
C TYR A 74 -0.01 8.17 10.85
N PHE A 75 0.30 7.60 11.99
CA PHE A 75 1.11 6.39 12.12
C PHE A 75 0.30 5.37 12.91
N GLU A 76 -0.11 4.30 12.26
CA GLU A 76 -1.02 3.32 12.84
C GLU A 76 -0.52 1.89 12.68
N PRO A 77 -0.73 1.00 13.69
CA PRO A 77 -0.43 -0.41 13.53
C PRO A 77 -1.37 -1.03 12.50
N PHE A 78 -0.80 -1.85 11.62
CA PHE A 78 -1.54 -2.55 10.57
C PHE A 78 -1.62 -4.05 10.79
N SER A 79 -0.47 -4.66 11.08
CA SER A 79 -0.38 -6.09 11.37
C SER A 79 0.82 -6.37 12.24
N GLU A 80 0.68 -7.26 13.23
CA GLU A 80 1.83 -7.71 14.02
C GLU A 80 2.80 -8.54 13.17
N GLN A 81 2.26 -9.30 12.22
CA GLN A 81 3.03 -10.04 11.23
C GLN A 81 2.11 -10.44 10.07
N ILE A 82 2.52 -10.17 8.84
CA ILE A 82 1.81 -10.68 7.67
C ILE A 82 2.19 -12.15 7.46
N ILE A 83 1.20 -13.02 7.57
CA ILE A 83 1.36 -14.46 7.40
C ILE A 83 0.66 -14.86 6.11
N LEU A 84 1.42 -15.50 5.21
CA LEU A 84 0.92 -16.03 3.95
C LEU A 84 1.05 -17.57 3.98
N PRO A 85 0.02 -18.30 4.47
CA PRO A 85 0.10 -19.74 4.65
C PRO A 85 0.28 -20.48 3.32
N ARG A 86 1.06 -21.55 3.34
CA ARG A 86 1.21 -22.44 2.18
C ARG A 86 -0.17 -23.03 1.82
N GLY A 87 -0.58 -22.93 0.56
CA GLY A 87 -1.88 -23.41 0.07
C GLY A 87 -3.05 -22.42 0.20
N LYS A 88 -2.90 -21.35 1.00
CA LYS A 88 -3.88 -20.24 1.13
C LYS A 88 -3.26 -18.87 0.93
N ARG A 89 -2.15 -18.83 0.21
CA ARG A 89 -1.35 -17.60 0.04
C ARG A 89 -2.11 -16.52 -0.69
N GLU A 90 -2.82 -16.86 -1.76
CA GLU A 90 -3.58 -15.89 -2.55
C GLU A 90 -4.72 -15.27 -1.75
N GLU A 91 -5.48 -16.10 -1.00
CA GLU A 91 -6.57 -15.62 -0.15
C GLU A 91 -6.04 -14.68 0.95
N ALA A 92 -4.97 -15.07 1.63
CA ALA A 92 -4.36 -14.26 2.68
C ALA A 92 -3.80 -12.94 2.12
N LEU A 93 -3.18 -12.98 0.95
CA LEU A 93 -2.66 -11.80 0.27
C LEU A 93 -3.79 -10.86 -0.17
N GLN A 94 -4.89 -11.42 -0.70
CA GLN A 94 -6.08 -10.67 -1.07
C GLN A 94 -6.67 -9.94 0.13
N GLU A 95 -6.79 -10.59 1.28
CA GLU A 95 -7.30 -10.00 2.52
C GLU A 95 -6.43 -8.85 3.01
N VAL A 96 -5.11 -9.06 3.07
CA VAL A 96 -4.15 -8.03 3.52
C VAL A 96 -4.19 -6.82 2.61
N VAL A 97 -4.18 -7.01 1.29
CA VAL A 97 -4.21 -5.92 0.32
C VAL A 97 -5.55 -5.18 0.36
N GLN A 98 -6.66 -5.90 0.53
CA GLN A 98 -7.98 -5.27 0.69
C GLN A 98 -8.05 -4.41 1.96
N ASN A 99 -7.50 -4.88 3.07
CA ASN A 99 -7.43 -4.11 4.32
C ASN A 99 -6.58 -2.84 4.13
N TYR A 100 -5.46 -2.95 3.42
CA TYR A 100 -4.65 -1.79 3.08
C TYR A 100 -5.39 -0.80 2.19
N ALA A 101 -6.07 -1.28 1.14
CA ALA A 101 -6.86 -0.45 0.24
C ALA A 101 -7.95 0.34 0.99
N GLN A 102 -8.61 -0.28 1.97
CA GLN A 102 -9.59 0.39 2.82
C GLN A 102 -8.97 1.51 3.65
N ARG A 103 -7.78 1.31 4.20
CA ARG A 103 -7.08 2.36 4.95
C ARG A 103 -6.64 3.50 4.04
N LEU A 104 -6.10 3.20 2.88
CA LEU A 104 -5.76 4.19 1.87
C LEU A 104 -7.00 5.00 1.43
N GLU A 105 -8.13 4.33 1.22
CA GLU A 105 -9.41 4.96 0.87
C GLU A 105 -9.85 5.94 1.97
N HIS A 106 -9.78 5.53 3.24
CA HIS A 106 -10.13 6.39 4.37
C HIS A 106 -9.36 7.72 4.34
N PHE A 107 -8.04 7.68 4.16
CA PHE A 107 -7.22 8.88 4.11
C PHE A 107 -7.38 9.66 2.80
N THR A 108 -7.63 8.98 1.69
CA THR A 108 -7.95 9.62 0.41
C THR A 108 -9.25 10.41 0.49
N LEU A 109 -10.30 9.86 1.10
CA LEU A 109 -11.56 10.55 1.28
C LEU A 109 -11.47 11.70 2.29
N LYS A 110 -10.57 11.61 3.26
CA LYS A 110 -10.31 12.68 4.23
C LYS A 110 -9.68 13.92 3.57
N ALA A 111 -8.82 13.74 2.59
CA ALA A 111 -8.15 14.82 1.86
C ALA A 111 -7.97 14.46 0.37
N PRO A 112 -9.06 14.43 -0.42
CA PRO A 112 -9.02 13.94 -1.80
C PRO A 112 -8.06 14.72 -2.71
N SER A 113 -7.95 16.04 -2.51
CA SER A 113 -7.07 16.90 -3.28
C SER A 113 -5.57 16.69 -3.00
N GLN A 114 -5.24 15.94 -1.96
CA GLN A 114 -3.86 15.62 -1.57
C GLN A 114 -3.43 14.22 -2.01
N TRP A 115 -4.31 13.45 -2.65
CA TRP A 115 -3.94 12.20 -3.28
C TRP A 115 -3.42 12.48 -4.69
N TYR A 116 -2.12 12.76 -4.78
CA TYR A 116 -1.45 13.16 -6.02
C TYR A 116 -1.27 11.95 -6.95
N ASN A 117 -2.34 11.63 -7.68
CA ASN A 117 -2.36 10.54 -8.65
C ASN A 117 -2.66 11.10 -10.05
N PHE A 118 -1.68 11.02 -10.94
CA PHE A 118 -1.74 11.60 -12.29
C PHE A 118 -1.82 10.55 -13.41
N PHE A 119 -2.25 9.33 -13.08
CA PHE A 119 -2.46 8.23 -14.02
C PHE A 119 -3.75 7.49 -13.67
N ASN A 120 -4.24 6.65 -14.58
CA ASN A 120 -5.42 5.83 -14.28
C ASN A 120 -5.06 4.72 -13.28
N PHE A 121 -5.40 4.95 -12.01
CA PHE A 121 -5.07 4.05 -10.91
C PHE A 121 -5.78 2.70 -11.01
N TRP A 122 -6.91 2.64 -11.71
CA TRP A 122 -7.71 1.43 -11.87
C TRP A 122 -7.33 0.59 -13.09
N GLN A 123 -6.26 0.93 -13.77
CA GLN A 123 -5.73 0.19 -14.91
C GLN A 123 -4.26 -0.19 -14.70
N LEU A 124 -3.88 -1.33 -15.27
CA LEU A 124 -2.46 -1.68 -15.32
C LEU A 124 -1.72 -0.74 -16.29
N THR A 125 -0.58 -0.23 -15.84
CA THR A 125 0.27 0.64 -16.65
C THR A 125 0.71 -0.11 -17.91
N GLY A 126 0.41 0.43 -19.10
CA GLY A 126 0.80 -0.15 -20.39
C GLY A 126 -0.29 -0.93 -21.13
N LYS A 127 -1.48 -1.17 -20.55
CA LYS A 127 -2.65 -1.52 -21.35
C LYS A 127 -3.15 -0.25 -22.04
N LYS A 128 -3.02 -0.18 -23.39
CA LYS A 128 -3.74 0.80 -24.19
C LYS A 128 -5.22 0.48 -24.08
N ASP A 129 -6.04 1.52 -23.92
CA ASP A 129 -7.48 1.40 -24.11
C ASP A 129 -7.70 0.88 -25.53
N ASP A 130 -8.06 -0.40 -25.66
CA ASP A 130 -8.68 -0.91 -26.88
C ASP A 130 -10.10 -0.34 -26.90
N ASN A 131 -10.24 0.74 -27.63
CA ASN A 131 -11.53 1.28 -28.03
C ASN A 131 -12.26 0.31 -28.95
#